data_f88c2c2c26cf59bccd868cb549893bf0
#
_entry.id   f88c2c2c26cf59bccd868cb549893bf0
#
_cell.length_a   1.000
_cell.length_b   1.000
_cell.length_c   1.000
_cell.angle_alpha   90.00
_cell.angle_beta   90.00
_cell.angle_gamma   90.00
#
_symmetry.space_group_name_H-M   'P 1'
#
loop_
_entity.id
_entity.type
_entity.pdbx_description
1 polymer ?
#
loop_
_entity_poly.entity_id
_entity_poly.type
_entity_poly.pdbx_seq_one_letter_code
_entity_poly.pdbx_strand_id
1 'polypeptide(L)'
;MSGSDASPDRTAHRPDGRPDVSVVIVSFNTRDLLRDALRSLPAAAGPRTLETIVVDNRSSDGSADMVEREFPEVRLVRATENLGFAGANNLAFALARAPFVYCLNPDTVSHAGSIDTLASVLESDPRIGYAGPKLLNADGSHQLSAYRFHRLLSGFVSWSMLGLDGRFPHSPQALSLHHAYGCDARIQAEWLLGAAIMTRAETIRGAGGFDESYFLYAEEVEWCMRMHAHGWFGCYAPEAVVTHIRGASTSHLDHTHAFNGHNPRLLVESHRRLARQTMGGAGLVVSQAAHFAGVSLAWLRNLPVLPGADAAKRRKAALWMRYLLFPASFRARPRAT
;
A
#
# COMPACT_ATOMS: atom_id res chain seq x y z
N MET A 1 16.36 -46.44 -10.43
CA MET A 1 15.19 -45.78 -11.10
C MET A 1 15.24 -44.34 -10.72
N SER A 2 15.85 -43.51 -11.57
CA SER A 2 16.00 -42.08 -11.37
C SER A 2 14.76 -41.39 -11.96
N GLY A 3 13.86 -40.94 -11.10
CA GLY A 3 12.76 -40.08 -11.47
C GLY A 3 13.31 -38.68 -11.81
N SER A 4 13.28 -38.30 -13.08
CA SER A 4 13.56 -36.95 -13.53
C SER A 4 12.40 -36.04 -13.08
N ASP A 5 12.64 -35.25 -12.08
CA ASP A 5 11.78 -34.15 -11.68
C ASP A 5 11.94 -33.03 -12.73
N ALA A 6 11.19 -33.15 -13.81
CA ALA A 6 11.13 -32.13 -14.84
C ALA A 6 10.24 -31.01 -14.32
N SER A 7 10.84 -29.93 -13.82
CA SER A 7 10.13 -28.67 -13.60
C SER A 7 9.37 -28.31 -14.88
N PRO A 8 8.06 -27.99 -14.82
CA PRO A 8 7.30 -27.64 -16.01
C PRO A 8 7.96 -26.44 -16.71
N ASP A 9 8.10 -26.53 -18.01
CA ASP A 9 8.63 -25.47 -18.88
C ASP A 9 7.76 -24.21 -18.68
N ARG A 10 8.29 -23.23 -17.93
CA ARG A 10 7.62 -21.97 -17.57
C ARG A 10 7.60 -20.94 -18.71
N THR A 11 8.18 -21.27 -19.87
CA THR A 11 8.26 -20.38 -21.03
C THR A 11 7.07 -20.54 -22.00
N ALA A 12 6.18 -21.50 -21.76
CA ALA A 12 5.03 -21.72 -22.60
C ALA A 12 3.99 -20.59 -22.39
N HIS A 13 3.80 -19.75 -23.42
CA HIS A 13 2.65 -18.85 -23.51
C HIS A 13 1.36 -19.61 -23.18
N ARG A 14 0.49 -19.02 -22.40
CA ARG A 14 -0.82 -19.62 -22.09
C ARG A 14 -1.54 -19.94 -23.38
N PRO A 15 -2.17 -21.13 -23.49
CA PRO A 15 -2.84 -21.55 -24.72
C PRO A 15 -4.01 -20.63 -25.15
N ASP A 16 -4.56 -19.85 -24.20
CA ASP A 16 -5.66 -18.91 -24.41
C ASP A 16 -5.22 -17.49 -24.82
N GLY A 17 -3.91 -17.25 -24.96
CA GLY A 17 -3.33 -15.96 -25.34
C GLY A 17 -3.51 -14.85 -24.30
N ARG A 18 -3.94 -15.19 -23.07
CA ARG A 18 -4.08 -14.22 -21.98
C ARG A 18 -2.72 -13.95 -21.32
N PRO A 19 -2.48 -12.73 -20.83
CA PRO A 19 -1.29 -12.43 -20.04
C PRO A 19 -1.31 -13.20 -18.72
N ASP A 20 -0.13 -13.41 -18.13
CA ASP A 20 0.01 -14.04 -16.81
C ASP A 20 -0.31 -13.07 -15.69
N VAL A 21 0.07 -11.78 -15.84
CA VAL A 21 -0.10 -10.73 -14.84
C VAL A 21 -0.60 -9.46 -15.51
N SER A 22 -1.67 -8.88 -14.95
CA SER A 22 -2.12 -7.51 -15.25
C SER A 22 -1.49 -6.56 -14.23
N VAL A 23 -0.53 -5.74 -14.67
CA VAL A 23 0.05 -4.68 -13.83
C VAL A 23 -0.83 -3.45 -13.92
N VAL A 24 -1.28 -2.96 -12.77
CA VAL A 24 -2.17 -1.80 -12.65
C VAL A 24 -1.42 -0.68 -11.93
N ILE A 25 -1.29 0.48 -12.56
CA ILE A 25 -0.63 1.66 -12.00
C ILE A 25 -1.58 2.86 -12.07
N VAL A 26 -1.86 3.46 -10.91
CA VAL A 26 -2.59 4.74 -10.84
C VAL A 26 -1.60 5.88 -10.71
N SER A 27 -1.65 6.84 -11.63
CA SER A 27 -0.74 7.98 -11.67
C SER A 27 -1.49 9.30 -11.44
N PHE A 28 -0.95 10.15 -10.57
CA PHE A 28 -1.40 11.52 -10.40
C PHE A 28 -0.21 12.45 -10.18
N ASN A 29 0.18 13.21 -11.22
CA ASN A 29 1.31 14.12 -11.21
C ASN A 29 2.64 13.46 -10.78
N THR A 30 2.99 12.32 -11.39
CA THR A 30 4.18 11.52 -11.09
C THR A 30 4.94 11.11 -12.35
N ARG A 31 4.99 11.98 -13.38
CA ARG A 31 5.50 11.67 -14.72
C ARG A 31 6.81 10.90 -14.74
N ASP A 32 7.84 11.43 -14.06
CA ASP A 32 9.19 10.85 -14.16
C ASP A 32 9.30 9.55 -13.35
N LEU A 33 8.63 9.49 -12.20
CA LEU A 33 8.54 8.28 -11.39
C LEU A 33 7.76 7.16 -12.10
N LEU A 34 6.63 7.51 -12.71
CA LEU A 34 5.86 6.57 -13.53
C LEU A 34 6.68 6.01 -14.68
N ARG A 35 7.50 6.85 -15.34
CA ARG A 35 8.42 6.40 -16.40
C ARG A 35 9.39 5.35 -15.88
N ASP A 36 9.98 5.57 -14.70
CA ASP A 36 10.94 4.64 -14.10
C ASP A 36 10.25 3.34 -13.64
N ALA A 37 9.04 3.45 -13.09
CA ALA A 37 8.22 2.29 -12.77
C ALA A 37 7.97 1.43 -14.01
N LEU A 38 7.48 2.01 -15.11
CA LEU A 38 7.20 1.31 -16.35
C LEU A 38 8.46 0.66 -16.96
N ARG A 39 9.60 1.35 -16.94
CA ARG A 39 10.88 0.82 -17.41
C ARG A 39 11.37 -0.39 -16.61
N SER A 40 10.98 -0.51 -15.35
CA SER A 40 11.39 -1.63 -14.50
C SER A 40 10.62 -2.93 -14.78
N LEU A 41 9.43 -2.86 -15.35
CA LEU A 41 8.53 -4.01 -15.51
C LEU A 41 9.09 -5.16 -16.36
N PRO A 42 9.73 -4.93 -17.51
CA PRO A 42 10.24 -6.04 -18.35
C PRO A 42 11.23 -6.94 -17.60
N ALA A 43 12.17 -6.36 -16.85
CA ALA A 43 13.12 -7.15 -16.05
C ALA A 43 12.44 -7.83 -14.86
N ALA A 44 11.44 -7.19 -14.25
CA ALA A 44 10.69 -7.73 -13.13
C ALA A 44 9.78 -8.90 -13.51
N ALA A 45 9.32 -8.95 -14.76
CA ALA A 45 8.43 -9.97 -15.27
C ALA A 45 9.06 -11.37 -15.27
N GLY A 46 10.38 -11.48 -15.49
CA GLY A 46 11.03 -12.77 -15.73
C GLY A 46 10.43 -13.46 -16.97
N PRO A 47 9.98 -14.72 -16.86
CA PRO A 47 9.36 -15.43 -17.98
C PRO A 47 7.86 -15.12 -18.16
N ARG A 48 7.25 -14.27 -17.32
CA ARG A 48 5.81 -13.99 -17.34
C ARG A 48 5.46 -12.97 -18.42
N THR A 49 4.32 -13.20 -19.04
CA THR A 49 3.71 -12.24 -19.97
C THR A 49 2.90 -11.21 -19.19
N LEU A 50 3.10 -9.92 -19.51
CA LEU A 50 2.39 -8.83 -18.86
C LEU A 50 1.39 -8.15 -19.78
N GLU A 51 0.29 -7.68 -19.22
CA GLU A 51 -0.42 -6.51 -19.71
C GLU A 51 -0.24 -5.39 -18.67
N THR A 52 0.00 -4.17 -19.13
CA THR A 52 0.16 -3.01 -18.24
C THR A 52 -0.98 -2.03 -18.50
N ILE A 53 -1.68 -1.65 -17.43
CA ILE A 53 -2.79 -0.70 -17.45
C ILE A 53 -2.41 0.47 -16.58
N VAL A 54 -2.29 1.66 -17.17
CA VAL A 54 -2.07 2.91 -16.45
C VAL A 54 -3.36 3.71 -16.43
N VAL A 55 -3.82 4.08 -15.24
CA VAL A 55 -4.90 5.05 -15.07
C VAL A 55 -4.27 6.39 -14.69
N ASP A 56 -4.26 7.31 -15.65
CA ASP A 56 -3.91 8.70 -15.37
C ASP A 56 -5.09 9.38 -14.69
N ASN A 57 -4.93 9.67 -13.41
CA ASN A 57 -5.98 10.15 -12.51
C ASN A 57 -6.14 11.69 -12.61
N ARG A 58 -6.18 12.23 -13.86
CA ARG A 58 -6.25 13.65 -14.20
C ARG A 58 -4.96 14.40 -13.84
N SER A 59 -3.81 13.90 -14.29
CA SER A 59 -2.53 14.60 -14.14
C SER A 59 -2.45 15.86 -15.00
N SER A 60 -1.69 16.84 -14.53
CA SER A 60 -1.39 18.08 -15.25
C SER A 60 0.10 18.24 -15.61
N ASP A 61 0.94 17.25 -15.25
CA ASP A 61 2.40 17.28 -15.43
C ASP A 61 2.89 16.62 -16.73
N GLY A 62 1.94 16.19 -17.60
CA GLY A 62 2.25 15.48 -18.85
C GLY A 62 2.50 13.97 -18.67
N SER A 63 2.10 13.38 -17.52
CA SER A 63 2.21 11.94 -17.28
C SER A 63 1.55 11.11 -18.37
N ALA A 64 0.30 11.43 -18.71
CA ALA A 64 -0.46 10.68 -19.71
C ALA A 64 0.17 10.75 -21.10
N ASP A 65 0.63 11.93 -21.53
CA ASP A 65 1.27 12.12 -22.84
C ASP A 65 2.63 11.41 -22.92
N MET A 66 3.33 11.33 -21.80
CA MET A 66 4.58 10.56 -21.70
C MET A 66 4.31 9.06 -21.90
N VAL A 67 3.28 8.50 -21.24
CA VAL A 67 2.92 7.08 -21.41
C VAL A 67 2.56 6.79 -22.86
N GLU A 68 1.68 7.59 -23.48
CA GLU A 68 1.23 7.39 -24.86
C GLU A 68 2.39 7.43 -25.87
N ARG A 69 3.38 8.30 -25.64
CA ARG A 69 4.53 8.46 -26.54
C ARG A 69 5.62 7.41 -26.32
N GLU A 70 5.97 7.12 -25.06
CA GLU A 70 7.15 6.31 -24.71
C GLU A 70 6.81 4.82 -24.47
N PHE A 71 5.54 4.47 -24.23
CA PHE A 71 5.08 3.11 -23.89
C PHE A 71 3.79 2.77 -24.66
N PRO A 72 3.83 2.68 -26.00
CA PRO A 72 2.64 2.46 -26.81
C PRO A 72 1.95 1.11 -26.58
N GLU A 73 2.64 0.14 -25.95
CA GLU A 73 2.09 -1.14 -25.53
C GLU A 73 1.24 -1.06 -24.25
N VAL A 74 1.37 0.03 -23.49
CA VAL A 74 0.63 0.25 -22.24
C VAL A 74 -0.79 0.70 -22.54
N ARG A 75 -1.76 0.04 -21.95
CA ARG A 75 -3.15 0.49 -22.00
C ARG A 75 -3.35 1.70 -21.09
N LEU A 76 -3.36 2.89 -21.68
CA LEU A 76 -3.60 4.14 -20.96
C LEU A 76 -5.10 4.43 -20.86
N VAL A 77 -5.55 4.76 -19.63
CA VAL A 77 -6.90 5.29 -19.33
C VAL A 77 -6.75 6.68 -18.75
N ARG A 78 -7.30 7.70 -19.45
CA ARG A 78 -7.30 9.09 -18.96
C ARG A 78 -8.61 9.34 -18.21
N ALA A 79 -8.53 9.47 -16.88
CA ALA A 79 -9.70 9.80 -16.07
C ALA A 79 -10.09 11.28 -16.26
N THR A 80 -11.40 11.54 -16.30
CA THR A 80 -11.94 12.90 -16.47
C THR A 80 -11.87 13.71 -15.17
N GLU A 81 -11.77 13.02 -14.03
CA GLU A 81 -11.61 13.60 -12.70
C GLU A 81 -10.65 12.75 -11.85
N ASN A 82 -10.23 13.27 -10.70
CA ASN A 82 -9.41 12.50 -9.76
C ASN A 82 -10.32 11.58 -8.92
N LEU A 83 -10.33 10.29 -9.26
CA LEU A 83 -11.14 9.25 -8.63
C LEU A 83 -10.60 8.78 -7.27
N GLY A 84 -9.46 9.33 -6.81
CA GLY A 84 -8.72 8.78 -5.69
C GLY A 84 -8.00 7.47 -6.05
N PHE A 85 -7.37 6.84 -5.06
CA PHE A 85 -6.63 5.60 -5.28
C PHE A 85 -7.57 4.41 -5.52
N ALA A 86 -8.61 4.29 -4.70
CA ALA A 86 -9.57 3.18 -4.77
C ALA A 86 -10.33 3.14 -6.10
N GLY A 87 -10.97 4.25 -6.49
CA GLY A 87 -11.76 4.31 -7.72
C GLY A 87 -10.93 4.10 -8.97
N ALA A 88 -9.74 4.69 -9.04
CA ALA A 88 -8.85 4.53 -10.18
C ALA A 88 -8.31 3.09 -10.33
N ASN A 89 -7.99 2.41 -9.22
CA ASN A 89 -7.62 0.98 -9.28
C ASN A 89 -8.81 0.11 -9.70
N ASN A 90 -10.02 0.37 -9.20
CA ASN A 90 -11.22 -0.38 -9.60
C ASN A 90 -11.51 -0.26 -11.10
N LEU A 91 -11.30 0.94 -11.65
CA LEU A 91 -11.42 1.15 -13.10
C LEU A 91 -10.44 0.25 -13.88
N ALA A 92 -9.19 0.13 -13.39
CA ALA A 92 -8.22 -0.75 -14.01
C ALA A 92 -8.52 -2.24 -13.78
N PHE A 93 -9.05 -2.63 -12.62
CA PHE A 93 -9.45 -4.02 -12.34
C PHE A 93 -10.52 -4.51 -13.32
N ALA A 94 -11.46 -3.65 -13.70
CA ALA A 94 -12.49 -3.98 -14.70
C ALA A 94 -11.89 -4.25 -16.09
N LEU A 95 -10.68 -3.80 -16.35
CA LEU A 95 -9.98 -3.96 -17.64
C LEU A 95 -8.95 -5.09 -17.63
N ALA A 96 -8.54 -5.56 -16.44
CA ALA A 96 -7.55 -6.61 -16.25
C ALA A 96 -8.06 -7.97 -16.73
N ARG A 97 -7.22 -8.69 -17.49
CA ARG A 97 -7.57 -9.98 -18.10
C ARG A 97 -6.78 -11.16 -17.54
N ALA A 98 -5.69 -10.88 -16.84
CA ALA A 98 -4.82 -11.90 -16.30
C ALA A 98 -5.40 -12.58 -15.04
N PRO A 99 -4.94 -13.80 -14.70
CA PRO A 99 -5.31 -14.47 -13.45
C PRO A 99 -4.73 -13.78 -12.21
N PHE A 100 -3.64 -13.03 -12.36
CA PHE A 100 -3.05 -12.24 -11.30
C PHE A 100 -3.09 -10.75 -11.66
N VAL A 101 -3.44 -9.92 -10.68
CA VAL A 101 -3.50 -8.46 -10.80
C VAL A 101 -2.48 -7.87 -9.84
N TYR A 102 -1.56 -7.08 -10.34
CA TYR A 102 -0.51 -6.44 -9.56
C TYR A 102 -0.76 -4.94 -9.45
N CYS A 103 -1.28 -4.52 -8.28
CA CYS A 103 -1.40 -3.10 -7.94
C CYS A 103 -0.02 -2.57 -7.60
N LEU A 104 0.44 -1.57 -8.32
CA LEU A 104 1.78 -1.00 -8.18
C LEU A 104 1.70 0.52 -8.15
N ASN A 105 2.32 1.14 -7.16
CA ASN A 105 2.40 2.59 -7.11
C ASN A 105 3.32 3.16 -8.21
N PRO A 106 3.05 4.37 -8.73
CA PRO A 106 3.84 4.98 -9.78
C PRO A 106 5.25 5.42 -9.31
N ASP A 107 5.50 5.47 -7.99
CA ASP A 107 6.80 5.80 -7.37
C ASP A 107 7.56 4.55 -6.90
N THR A 108 7.45 3.45 -7.66
CA THR A 108 8.13 2.19 -7.38
C THR A 108 9.08 1.80 -8.52
N VAL A 109 10.10 1.03 -8.18
CA VAL A 109 10.99 0.35 -9.14
C VAL A 109 11.03 -1.12 -8.77
N SER A 110 10.47 -1.97 -9.63
CA SER A 110 10.44 -3.42 -9.43
C SER A 110 11.78 -4.05 -9.84
N HIS A 111 12.42 -4.81 -8.94
CA HIS A 111 13.69 -5.48 -9.24
C HIS A 111 13.45 -6.73 -10.12
N ALA A 112 14.51 -7.16 -10.81
CA ALA A 112 14.46 -8.30 -11.73
C ALA A 112 13.84 -9.54 -11.08
N GLY A 113 12.87 -10.18 -11.77
CA GLY A 113 12.19 -11.39 -11.33
C GLY A 113 11.16 -11.19 -10.18
N SER A 114 10.95 -9.98 -9.68
CA SER A 114 10.04 -9.74 -8.55
C SER A 114 8.59 -10.09 -8.86
N ILE A 115 8.11 -9.82 -10.07
CA ILE A 115 6.75 -10.15 -10.51
C ILE A 115 6.58 -11.66 -10.63
N ASP A 116 7.55 -12.37 -11.25
CA ASP A 116 7.50 -13.84 -11.33
C ASP A 116 7.50 -14.48 -9.95
N THR A 117 8.32 -13.96 -9.04
CA THR A 117 8.38 -14.45 -7.65
C THR A 117 7.01 -14.30 -6.95
N LEU A 118 6.36 -13.13 -7.05
CA LEU A 118 5.05 -12.92 -6.44
C LEU A 118 3.98 -13.83 -7.05
N ALA A 119 3.97 -13.99 -8.37
CA ALA A 119 3.05 -14.89 -9.06
C ALA A 119 3.26 -16.35 -8.61
N SER A 120 4.52 -16.79 -8.51
CA SER A 120 4.88 -18.13 -8.02
C SER A 120 4.45 -18.35 -6.56
N VAL A 121 4.54 -17.33 -5.71
CA VAL A 121 4.03 -17.39 -4.33
C VAL A 121 2.52 -17.61 -4.31
N LEU A 122 1.78 -16.86 -5.13
CA LEU A 122 0.34 -17.07 -5.25
C LEU A 122 0.01 -18.48 -5.78
N GLU A 123 0.75 -18.99 -6.75
CA GLU A 123 0.56 -20.34 -7.31
C GLU A 123 0.81 -21.45 -6.29
N SER A 124 1.71 -21.24 -5.32
CA SER A 124 2.15 -22.24 -4.35
C SER A 124 1.08 -22.71 -3.36
N ASP A 125 0.10 -21.85 -3.05
CA ASP A 125 -1.03 -22.18 -2.15
C ASP A 125 -2.28 -21.40 -2.58
N PRO A 126 -3.40 -22.05 -2.93
CA PRO A 126 -4.63 -21.39 -3.35
C PRO A 126 -5.27 -20.50 -2.25
N ARG A 127 -4.89 -20.70 -0.99
CA ARG A 127 -5.37 -19.88 0.14
C ARG A 127 -4.63 -18.54 0.24
N ILE A 128 -3.47 -18.38 -0.43
CA ILE A 128 -2.81 -17.09 -0.53
C ILE A 128 -3.59 -16.25 -1.54
N GLY A 129 -4.34 -15.30 -1.03
CA GLY A 129 -5.17 -14.40 -1.83
C GLY A 129 -4.39 -13.22 -2.40
N TYR A 130 -3.38 -12.76 -1.67
CA TYR A 130 -2.53 -11.64 -2.05
C TYR A 130 -1.09 -11.82 -1.54
N ALA A 131 -0.14 -11.28 -2.29
CA ALA A 131 1.28 -11.32 -1.97
C ALA A 131 1.92 -9.94 -2.16
N GLY A 132 2.91 -9.61 -1.33
CA GLY A 132 3.67 -8.38 -1.43
C GLY A 132 5.15 -8.59 -1.26
N PRO A 133 5.99 -7.75 -1.91
CA PRO A 133 7.42 -7.85 -1.91
C PRO A 133 8.06 -7.26 -0.64
N LYS A 134 9.35 -7.51 -0.48
CA LYS A 134 10.23 -6.71 0.35
C LYS A 134 10.33 -5.31 -0.25
N LEU A 135 9.87 -4.31 0.50
CA LEU A 135 10.00 -2.92 0.09
C LEU A 135 11.30 -2.31 0.61
N LEU A 136 11.98 -1.57 -0.25
CA LEU A 136 13.16 -0.78 0.09
C LEU A 136 12.84 0.71 -0.08
N ASN A 137 13.40 1.54 0.80
CA ASN A 137 13.46 2.98 0.59
C ASN A 137 14.47 3.33 -0.51
N ALA A 138 14.48 4.56 -0.98
CA ALA A 138 15.43 5.02 -2.01
C ALA A 138 16.91 4.90 -1.59
N ASP A 139 17.20 4.89 -0.29
CA ASP A 139 18.55 4.67 0.27
C ASP A 139 18.92 3.19 0.45
N GLY A 140 18.06 2.27 0.02
CA GLY A 140 18.24 0.83 0.15
C GLY A 140 17.86 0.26 1.52
N SER A 141 17.48 1.07 2.49
CA SER A 141 17.01 0.60 3.78
C SER A 141 15.64 -0.08 3.66
N HIS A 142 15.38 -1.04 4.56
CA HIS A 142 14.12 -1.78 4.55
C HIS A 142 12.93 -0.87 4.92
N GLN A 143 11.85 -1.01 4.15
CA GLN A 143 10.57 -0.35 4.43
C GLN A 143 9.56 -1.38 4.95
N LEU A 144 9.00 -1.14 6.13
CA LEU A 144 7.98 -2.04 6.71
C LEU A 144 6.75 -2.12 5.80
N SER A 145 6.31 -3.34 5.48
CA SER A 145 5.24 -3.58 4.50
C SER A 145 4.27 -4.70 4.88
N ALA A 146 4.55 -5.46 5.95
CA ALA A 146 3.69 -6.55 6.43
C ALA A 146 3.17 -6.26 7.84
N TYR A 147 1.86 -6.35 8.02
CA TYR A 147 1.20 -5.85 9.22
C TYR A 147 0.08 -6.76 9.70
N ARG A 148 -0.32 -6.55 11.00
CA ARG A 148 -1.57 -7.03 11.59
C ARG A 148 -2.69 -6.00 11.38
N PHE A 149 -3.92 -6.44 11.40
CA PHE A 149 -5.08 -5.53 11.39
C PHE A 149 -5.10 -4.65 12.64
N HIS A 150 -5.64 -3.45 12.46
CA HIS A 150 -5.81 -2.51 13.56
C HIS A 150 -6.76 -3.05 14.64
N ARG A 151 -6.32 -2.94 15.90
CA ARG A 151 -7.09 -3.31 17.09
C ARG A 151 -7.29 -2.09 17.98
N LEU A 152 -8.11 -2.20 19.02
CA LEU A 152 -8.53 -1.06 19.85
C LEU A 152 -7.36 -0.22 20.38
N LEU A 153 -6.26 -0.84 20.79
CA LEU A 153 -5.10 -0.16 21.37
C LEU A 153 -3.93 0.01 20.40
N SER A 154 -4.05 -0.45 19.16
CA SER A 154 -2.96 -0.35 18.19
C SER A 154 -2.53 1.11 17.96
N GLY A 155 -3.48 2.05 17.98
CA GLY A 155 -3.19 3.48 17.89
C GLY A 155 -2.31 3.98 19.04
N PHE A 156 -2.56 3.56 20.28
CA PHE A 156 -1.69 3.90 21.42
C PHE A 156 -0.29 3.31 21.26
N VAL A 157 -0.20 2.04 20.93
CA VAL A 157 1.06 1.31 20.77
C VAL A 157 1.95 1.98 19.72
N SER A 158 1.39 2.28 18.54
CA SER A 158 2.15 2.82 17.41
C SER A 158 2.46 4.33 17.55
N TRP A 159 1.55 5.11 18.16
CA TRP A 159 1.69 6.58 18.19
C TRP A 159 2.26 7.15 19.49
N SER A 160 2.44 6.34 20.53
CA SER A 160 3.06 6.77 21.78
C SER A 160 4.54 7.14 21.64
N MET A 161 5.18 6.77 20.53
CA MET A 161 6.63 6.91 20.30
C MET A 161 7.49 6.23 21.39
N LEU A 162 6.93 5.23 22.08
CA LEU A 162 7.61 4.45 23.10
C LEU A 162 8.37 3.24 22.53
N GLY A 163 8.26 3.00 21.23
CA GLY A 163 8.81 1.81 20.58
C GLY A 163 8.14 0.51 21.05
N LEU A 164 6.86 0.58 21.47
CA LEU A 164 6.14 -0.58 22.01
C LEU A 164 5.97 -1.68 20.97
N ASP A 165 5.81 -1.33 19.69
CA ASP A 165 5.75 -2.30 18.59
C ASP A 165 7.01 -3.19 18.55
N GLY A 166 8.20 -2.59 18.68
CA GLY A 166 9.46 -3.32 18.69
C GLY A 166 9.75 -4.00 20.04
N ARG A 167 9.28 -3.43 21.15
CA ARG A 167 9.50 -3.99 22.49
C ARG A 167 8.61 -5.20 22.79
N PHE A 168 7.41 -5.21 22.23
CA PHE A 168 6.41 -6.28 22.38
C PHE A 168 5.91 -6.77 21.01
N PRO A 169 6.80 -7.29 20.13
CA PRO A 169 6.48 -7.53 18.73
C PRO A 169 5.45 -8.63 18.51
N HIS A 170 5.29 -9.53 19.48
CA HIS A 170 4.28 -10.60 19.44
C HIS A 170 2.93 -10.18 20.02
N SER A 171 2.81 -8.97 20.59
CA SER A 171 1.52 -8.45 21.03
C SER A 171 0.54 -8.33 19.88
N PRO A 172 -0.74 -8.73 20.04
CA PRO A 172 -1.76 -8.52 19.01
C PRO A 172 -2.04 -7.03 18.74
N GLN A 173 -1.60 -6.12 19.60
CA GLN A 173 -1.70 -4.66 19.41
C GLN A 173 -0.54 -4.08 18.60
N ALA A 174 0.59 -4.79 18.48
CA ALA A 174 1.70 -4.40 17.64
C ALA A 174 1.33 -4.58 16.16
N LEU A 175 1.47 -3.52 15.35
CA LEU A 175 1.05 -3.55 13.96
C LEU A 175 2.07 -4.24 13.06
N SER A 176 3.36 -3.89 13.17
CA SER A 176 4.37 -4.42 12.26
C SER A 176 4.76 -5.86 12.59
N LEU A 177 4.59 -6.75 11.62
CA LEU A 177 5.04 -8.13 11.69
C LEU A 177 6.56 -8.27 11.55
N HIS A 178 7.22 -7.31 10.92
CA HIS A 178 8.68 -7.33 10.76
C HIS A 178 9.43 -7.22 12.08
N HIS A 179 8.87 -6.60 13.09
CA HIS A 179 9.46 -6.57 14.43
C HIS A 179 9.45 -7.94 15.11
N ALA A 180 8.50 -8.81 14.75
CA ALA A 180 8.38 -10.16 15.30
C ALA A 180 9.17 -11.21 14.51
N TYR A 181 9.22 -11.07 13.17
CA TYR A 181 9.70 -12.12 12.27
C TYR A 181 10.88 -11.70 11.38
N GLY A 182 11.33 -10.45 11.49
CA GLY A 182 12.37 -9.89 10.61
C GLY A 182 11.84 -9.55 9.22
N CYS A 183 12.76 -9.22 8.32
CA CYS A 183 12.45 -8.79 6.95
C CYS A 183 12.93 -9.77 5.86
N ASP A 184 13.56 -10.87 6.22
CA ASP A 184 14.12 -11.84 5.27
C ASP A 184 13.44 -13.20 5.32
N ALA A 185 12.36 -13.33 6.13
CA ALA A 185 11.51 -14.51 6.18
C ALA A 185 10.16 -14.25 5.51
N ARG A 186 9.57 -15.28 4.89
CA ARG A 186 8.17 -15.23 4.47
C ARG A 186 7.26 -15.09 5.68
N ILE A 187 6.29 -14.18 5.62
CA ILE A 187 5.39 -13.88 6.70
C ILE A 187 3.95 -14.00 6.20
N GLN A 188 3.12 -14.77 6.90
CA GLN A 188 1.68 -14.66 6.72
C GLN A 188 1.22 -13.33 7.29
N ALA A 189 0.79 -12.42 6.44
CA ALA A 189 0.38 -11.08 6.80
C ALA A 189 -1.14 -10.94 6.84
N GLU A 190 -1.66 -10.16 7.79
CA GLU A 190 -3.06 -9.79 7.80
C GLU A 190 -3.33 -8.70 6.75
N TRP A 191 -2.42 -7.76 6.56
CA TRP A 191 -2.43 -6.83 5.42
C TRP A 191 -1.01 -6.44 4.99
N LEU A 192 -0.90 -6.00 3.74
CA LEU A 192 0.34 -5.56 3.12
C LEU A 192 0.20 -4.11 2.65
N LEU A 193 1.31 -3.37 2.63
CA LEU A 193 1.31 -1.97 2.19
C LEU A 193 0.91 -1.87 0.72
N GLY A 194 -0.04 -0.98 0.41
CA GLY A 194 -0.64 -0.79 -0.91
C GLY A 194 0.30 -0.32 -2.02
N ALA A 195 1.59 -0.09 -1.71
CA ALA A 195 2.59 0.32 -2.71
C ALA A 195 2.86 -0.75 -3.78
N ALA A 196 2.75 -2.05 -3.40
CA ALA A 196 3.00 -3.17 -4.30
C ALA A 196 2.27 -4.42 -3.75
N ILE A 197 1.09 -4.73 -4.28
CA ILE A 197 0.30 -5.90 -3.90
C ILE A 197 -0.12 -6.65 -5.14
N MET A 198 0.29 -7.92 -5.25
CA MET A 198 -0.24 -8.84 -6.26
C MET A 198 -1.37 -9.66 -5.65
N THR A 199 -2.48 -9.77 -6.35
CA THR A 199 -3.65 -10.54 -5.91
C THR A 199 -4.13 -11.45 -7.03
N ARG A 200 -4.94 -12.46 -6.69
CA ARG A 200 -5.66 -13.26 -7.68
C ARG A 200 -6.85 -12.45 -8.24
N ALA A 201 -7.11 -12.54 -9.52
CA ALA A 201 -8.35 -12.00 -10.10
C ALA A 201 -9.61 -12.63 -9.45
N GLU A 202 -9.47 -13.85 -8.92
CA GLU A 202 -10.52 -14.55 -8.17
C GLU A 202 -10.88 -13.83 -6.86
N THR A 203 -9.89 -13.30 -6.12
CA THR A 203 -10.14 -12.55 -4.88
C THR A 203 -10.88 -11.25 -5.16
N ILE A 204 -10.56 -10.57 -6.28
CA ILE A 204 -11.29 -9.37 -6.71
C ILE A 204 -12.74 -9.73 -7.04
N ARG A 205 -13.00 -10.85 -7.72
CA ARG A 205 -14.38 -11.28 -8.02
C ARG A 205 -15.15 -11.69 -6.76
N GLY A 206 -14.49 -12.33 -5.80
CA GLY A 206 -15.12 -12.84 -4.57
C GLY A 206 -15.33 -11.77 -3.51
N ALA A 207 -14.29 -11.03 -3.18
CA ALA A 207 -14.32 -10.00 -2.12
C ALA A 207 -14.66 -8.59 -2.64
N GLY A 208 -14.73 -8.40 -3.95
CA GLY A 208 -14.86 -7.08 -4.59
C GLY A 208 -13.52 -6.34 -4.74
N GLY A 209 -13.54 -5.21 -5.45
CA GLY A 209 -12.43 -4.28 -5.54
C GLY A 209 -12.25 -3.45 -4.26
N PHE A 210 -11.52 -2.34 -4.34
CA PHE A 210 -11.40 -1.39 -3.23
C PHE A 210 -12.74 -0.71 -2.90
N ASP A 211 -12.98 -0.38 -1.63
CA ASP A 211 -14.10 0.47 -1.22
C ASP A 211 -13.81 1.93 -1.62
N GLU A 212 -14.54 2.45 -2.60
CA GLU A 212 -14.34 3.80 -3.15
C GLU A 212 -14.70 4.93 -2.18
N SER A 213 -15.31 4.59 -1.05
CA SER A 213 -15.52 5.56 0.03
C SER A 213 -14.20 6.00 0.69
N TYR A 214 -13.10 5.28 0.45
CA TYR A 214 -11.74 5.67 0.78
C TYR A 214 -11.11 6.38 -0.42
N PHE A 215 -10.90 7.68 -0.30
CA PHE A 215 -10.20 8.42 -1.35
C PHE A 215 -8.71 8.07 -1.40
N LEU A 216 -8.08 7.93 -0.23
CA LEU A 216 -6.67 7.56 -0.06
C LEU A 216 -6.43 7.09 1.38
N TYR A 217 -5.58 6.08 1.56
CA TYR A 217 -5.18 5.40 2.81
C TYR A 217 -6.26 4.51 3.42
N ALA A 218 -5.83 3.39 3.96
CA ALA A 218 -6.60 2.35 4.60
C ALA A 218 -7.56 1.55 3.68
N GLU A 219 -7.68 1.91 2.40
CA GLU A 219 -8.40 1.12 1.40
C GLU A 219 -7.81 -0.28 1.24
N GLU A 220 -6.48 -0.40 1.24
CA GLU A 220 -5.79 -1.68 1.17
C GLU A 220 -5.98 -2.51 2.44
N VAL A 221 -6.06 -1.86 3.60
CA VAL A 221 -6.32 -2.54 4.89
C VAL A 221 -7.73 -3.14 4.89
N GLU A 222 -8.74 -2.34 4.53
CA GLU A 222 -10.13 -2.75 4.42
C GLU A 222 -10.28 -3.89 3.40
N TRP A 223 -9.64 -3.76 2.24
CA TRP A 223 -9.67 -4.76 1.18
C TRP A 223 -9.07 -6.10 1.64
N CYS A 224 -7.89 -6.07 2.30
CA CYS A 224 -7.29 -7.26 2.89
C CYS A 224 -8.21 -7.90 3.96
N MET A 225 -8.92 -7.09 4.76
CA MET A 225 -9.89 -7.61 5.74
C MET A 225 -11.05 -8.35 5.06
N ARG A 226 -11.59 -7.80 3.95
CA ARG A 226 -12.64 -8.51 3.18
C ARG A 226 -12.11 -9.80 2.57
N MET A 227 -10.92 -9.79 1.97
CA MET A 227 -10.30 -11.02 1.47
C MET A 227 -10.11 -12.06 2.58
N HIS A 228 -9.68 -11.61 3.76
CA HIS A 228 -9.52 -12.48 4.94
C HIS A 228 -10.83 -13.08 5.40
N ALA A 229 -11.93 -12.31 5.38
CA ALA A 229 -13.27 -12.79 5.70
C ALA A 229 -13.78 -13.86 4.72
N HIS A 230 -13.24 -13.91 3.50
CA HIS A 230 -13.52 -14.95 2.49
C HIS A 230 -12.55 -16.14 2.54
N GLY A 231 -11.69 -16.21 3.57
CA GLY A 231 -10.79 -17.34 3.80
C GLY A 231 -9.41 -17.23 3.15
N TRP A 232 -9.10 -16.10 2.50
CA TRP A 232 -7.76 -15.85 1.96
C TRP A 232 -6.86 -15.15 2.99
N PHE A 233 -5.56 -15.36 2.88
CA PHE A 233 -4.57 -14.63 3.67
C PHE A 233 -3.48 -14.02 2.78
N GLY A 234 -2.73 -13.06 3.33
CA GLY A 234 -1.62 -12.41 2.66
C GLY A 234 -0.29 -13.09 2.92
N CYS A 235 0.61 -13.00 1.95
CA CYS A 235 1.99 -13.48 2.07
C CYS A 235 2.98 -12.35 1.75
N TYR A 236 3.82 -12.00 2.71
CA TYR A 236 5.02 -11.22 2.45
C TYR A 236 6.11 -12.15 1.92
N ALA A 237 6.66 -11.81 0.76
CA ALA A 237 7.64 -12.59 0.03
C ALA A 237 8.95 -11.77 -0.11
N PRO A 238 9.93 -11.95 0.78
CA PRO A 238 11.17 -11.17 0.78
C PRO A 238 12.07 -11.43 -0.43
N GLU A 239 11.86 -12.52 -1.14
CA GLU A 239 12.58 -12.86 -2.38
C GLU A 239 12.19 -11.94 -3.54
N ALA A 240 10.99 -11.40 -3.53
CA ALA A 240 10.57 -10.32 -4.43
C ALA A 240 10.99 -8.98 -3.82
N VAL A 241 11.67 -8.14 -4.57
CA VAL A 241 12.16 -6.85 -4.09
C VAL A 241 11.61 -5.71 -4.95
N VAL A 242 11.14 -4.66 -4.31
CA VAL A 242 10.68 -3.42 -4.96
C VAL A 242 11.20 -2.23 -4.17
N THR A 243 11.81 -1.26 -4.85
CA THR A 243 12.14 0.03 -4.25
C THR A 243 10.92 0.94 -4.34
N HIS A 244 10.49 1.55 -3.22
CA HIS A 244 9.36 2.47 -3.17
C HIS A 244 9.80 3.82 -2.61
N ILE A 245 9.72 4.86 -3.45
CA ILE A 245 10.10 6.23 -3.13
C ILE A 245 8.93 6.89 -2.39
N ARG A 246 8.85 6.62 -1.09
CA ARG A 246 7.72 7.02 -0.23
C ARG A 246 7.43 8.52 -0.32
N GLY A 247 6.13 8.84 -0.50
CA GLY A 247 5.62 10.20 -0.42
C GLY A 247 5.74 11.02 -1.69
N ALA A 248 6.34 10.50 -2.74
CA ALA A 248 6.47 11.22 -4.01
C ALA A 248 5.10 11.40 -4.67
N SER A 249 4.25 10.38 -4.67
CA SER A 249 2.88 10.42 -5.22
C SER A 249 1.92 11.32 -4.46
N THR A 250 2.22 11.65 -3.18
CA THR A 250 1.34 12.45 -2.31
C THR A 250 1.89 13.84 -2.04
N SER A 251 3.09 14.16 -2.50
CA SER A 251 3.75 15.46 -2.29
C SER A 251 2.97 16.65 -2.86
N HIS A 252 2.09 16.41 -3.84
CA HIS A 252 1.23 17.41 -4.46
C HIS A 252 -0.02 17.75 -3.64
N LEU A 253 -0.36 16.96 -2.61
CA LEU A 253 -1.62 17.08 -1.86
C LEU A 253 -1.58 18.09 -0.71
N ASP A 254 -0.54 18.86 -0.55
CA ASP A 254 -0.34 19.96 0.39
C ASP A 254 1.02 19.85 1.11
N HIS A 255 2.01 20.59 0.64
CA HIS A 255 3.38 20.57 1.16
C HIS A 255 3.52 21.02 2.61
N THR A 256 2.58 21.80 3.13
CA THR A 256 2.65 22.36 4.48
C THR A 256 2.28 21.37 5.58
N HIS A 257 1.64 20.26 5.21
CA HIS A 257 1.08 19.29 6.16
C HIS A 257 1.47 17.84 5.88
N ALA A 258 2.38 17.58 4.93
CA ALA A 258 2.85 16.24 4.63
C ALA A 258 3.69 15.69 5.80
N PHE A 259 3.21 14.62 6.41
CA PHE A 259 3.93 13.85 7.42
C PHE A 259 4.53 12.62 6.77
N ASN A 260 5.86 12.57 6.64
CA ASN A 260 6.55 11.47 5.96
C ASN A 260 5.93 11.17 4.56
N GLY A 261 5.53 12.22 3.83
CA GLY A 261 4.84 12.07 2.55
C GLY A 261 3.32 11.78 2.62
N HIS A 262 2.72 11.70 3.81
CA HIS A 262 1.27 11.48 3.95
C HIS A 262 0.49 12.77 4.19
N ASN A 263 -0.74 12.84 3.65
CA ASN A 263 -1.70 13.86 4.03
C ASN A 263 -2.39 13.44 5.34
N PRO A 264 -2.10 14.13 6.48
CA PRO A 264 -2.56 13.67 7.78
C PRO A 264 -4.08 13.75 7.94
N ARG A 265 -4.76 14.66 7.23
CA ARG A 265 -6.21 14.75 7.25
C ARG A 265 -6.86 13.50 6.65
N LEU A 266 -6.48 13.16 5.42
CA LEU A 266 -7.00 11.97 4.74
C LEU A 266 -6.68 10.70 5.54
N LEU A 267 -5.49 10.64 6.13
CA LEU A 267 -5.08 9.50 6.95
C LEU A 267 -5.97 9.35 8.20
N VAL A 268 -6.28 10.45 8.91
CA VAL A 268 -7.18 10.41 10.08
C VAL A 268 -8.61 10.08 9.67
N GLU A 269 -9.12 10.68 8.59
CA GLU A 269 -10.48 10.42 8.09
C GLU A 269 -10.64 8.94 7.69
N SER A 270 -9.67 8.37 6.95
CA SER A 270 -9.70 6.98 6.52
C SER A 270 -9.56 6.00 7.68
N HIS A 271 -8.66 6.24 8.64
CA HIS A 271 -8.56 5.40 9.84
C HIS A 271 -9.80 5.45 10.72
N ARG A 272 -10.48 6.61 10.81
CA ARG A 272 -11.76 6.71 11.53
C ARG A 272 -12.86 5.92 10.84
N ARG A 273 -12.92 5.97 9.51
CA ARG A 273 -13.83 5.16 8.71
C ARG A 273 -13.57 3.68 8.95
N LEU A 274 -12.31 3.23 8.81
CA LEU A 274 -11.91 1.85 9.07
C LEU A 274 -12.31 1.40 10.47
N ALA A 275 -11.98 2.16 11.51
CA ALA A 275 -12.33 1.82 12.89
C ALA A 275 -13.87 1.72 13.09
N ARG A 276 -14.64 2.60 12.43
CA ARG A 276 -16.11 2.56 12.50
C ARG A 276 -16.68 1.31 11.81
N GLN A 277 -16.16 0.97 10.63
CA GLN A 277 -16.61 -0.21 9.88
C GLN A 277 -16.26 -1.51 10.59
N THR A 278 -15.06 -1.59 11.19
CA THR A 278 -14.53 -2.84 11.73
C THR A 278 -14.82 -3.06 13.20
N MET A 279 -14.94 -1.99 13.99
CA MET A 279 -15.10 -2.04 15.45
C MET A 279 -16.41 -1.41 15.95
N GLY A 280 -17.21 -0.86 15.02
CA GLY A 280 -18.45 -0.14 15.36
C GLY A 280 -18.23 1.22 16.03
N GLY A 281 -19.32 1.87 16.44
CA GLY A 281 -19.25 3.22 17.03
C GLY A 281 -18.49 3.28 18.36
N ALA A 282 -18.71 2.34 19.26
CA ALA A 282 -17.98 2.27 20.53
C ALA A 282 -16.49 1.98 20.32
N GLY A 283 -16.16 1.03 19.43
CA GLY A 283 -14.78 0.72 19.06
C GLY A 283 -14.05 1.92 18.44
N LEU A 284 -14.73 2.72 17.61
CA LEU A 284 -14.19 3.98 17.10
C LEU A 284 -13.80 4.93 18.23
N VAL A 285 -14.70 5.13 19.24
CA VAL A 285 -14.41 6.03 20.36
C VAL A 285 -13.19 5.56 21.15
N VAL A 286 -13.13 4.27 21.48
CA VAL A 286 -12.00 3.69 22.23
C VAL A 286 -10.70 3.79 21.43
N SER A 287 -10.72 3.45 20.13
CA SER A 287 -9.55 3.53 19.26
C SER A 287 -9.05 4.98 19.11
N GLN A 288 -9.96 5.96 18.98
CA GLN A 288 -9.57 7.37 18.92
C GLN A 288 -9.00 7.87 20.25
N ALA A 289 -9.59 7.47 21.38
CA ALA A 289 -9.07 7.83 22.70
C ALA A 289 -7.67 7.22 22.93
N ALA A 290 -7.45 5.97 22.54
CA ALA A 290 -6.15 5.30 22.61
C ALA A 290 -5.10 6.01 21.74
N HIS A 291 -5.47 6.38 20.49
CA HIS A 291 -4.61 7.13 19.60
C HIS A 291 -4.25 8.50 20.19
N PHE A 292 -5.25 9.24 20.68
CA PHE A 292 -5.05 10.54 21.31
C PHE A 292 -4.15 10.45 22.56
N ALA A 293 -4.35 9.44 23.42
CA ALA A 293 -3.51 9.20 24.57
C ALA A 293 -2.05 8.91 24.18
N GLY A 294 -1.84 8.09 23.13
CA GLY A 294 -0.50 7.81 22.61
C GLY A 294 0.23 9.06 22.13
N VAL A 295 -0.44 9.90 21.31
CA VAL A 295 0.16 11.15 20.81
C VAL A 295 0.40 12.16 21.93
N SER A 296 -0.51 12.21 22.92
CA SER A 296 -0.36 13.10 24.10
C SER A 296 0.87 12.70 24.93
N LEU A 297 1.07 11.40 25.14
CA LEU A 297 2.26 10.88 25.81
C LEU A 297 3.54 11.21 25.05
N ALA A 298 3.51 11.05 23.71
CA ALA A 298 4.63 11.43 22.85
C ALA A 298 4.95 12.93 22.97
N TRP A 299 3.93 13.77 23.02
CA TRP A 299 4.11 15.22 23.22
C TRP A 299 4.70 15.56 24.58
N LEU A 300 4.18 14.96 25.66
CA LEU A 300 4.66 15.16 27.04
C LEU A 300 6.13 14.78 27.20
N ARG A 301 6.53 13.63 26.66
CA ARG A 301 7.92 13.15 26.71
C ARG A 301 8.93 14.03 25.97
N ASN A 302 8.46 14.87 25.07
CA ASN A 302 9.29 15.77 24.29
C ASN A 302 9.15 17.23 24.73
N LEU A 303 8.69 17.48 25.97
CA LEU A 303 8.71 18.81 26.58
C LEU A 303 10.15 19.28 26.76
N PRO A 304 10.45 20.59 26.55
CA PRO A 304 11.82 21.13 26.57
C PRO A 304 12.57 20.91 27.89
N VAL A 305 11.81 20.73 28.95
CA VAL A 305 12.34 20.55 30.33
C VAL A 305 12.81 19.11 30.62
N LEU A 306 12.55 18.18 29.70
CA LEU A 306 12.90 16.77 29.91
C LEU A 306 14.18 16.38 29.16
N PRO A 307 15.03 15.52 29.79
CA PRO A 307 16.22 14.99 29.12
C PRO A 307 15.85 14.24 27.82
N GLY A 308 16.61 14.47 26.74
CA GLY A 308 16.39 13.82 25.44
C GLY A 308 15.17 14.30 24.68
N ALA A 309 14.59 15.46 25.06
CA ALA A 309 13.45 16.06 24.37
C ALA A 309 13.79 16.40 22.91
N ASP A 310 12.86 16.03 22.01
CA ASP A 310 12.96 16.28 20.57
C ASP A 310 11.84 17.24 20.14
N ALA A 311 12.23 18.45 19.74
CA ALA A 311 11.29 19.50 19.33
C ALA A 311 10.49 19.11 18.06
N ALA A 312 11.08 18.32 17.15
CA ALA A 312 10.40 17.86 15.93
C ALA A 312 9.31 16.83 16.29
N LYS A 313 9.63 15.85 17.15
CA LYS A 313 8.65 14.88 17.66
C LYS A 313 7.51 15.56 18.41
N ARG A 314 7.82 16.57 19.23
CA ARG A 314 6.81 17.36 19.94
C ARG A 314 5.87 18.10 18.97
N ARG A 315 6.43 18.79 17.97
CA ARG A 315 5.61 19.47 16.94
C ARG A 315 4.74 18.48 16.17
N LYS A 316 5.29 17.34 15.81
CA LYS A 316 4.55 16.26 15.14
C LYS A 316 3.38 15.77 16.00
N ALA A 317 3.61 15.50 17.28
CA ALA A 317 2.58 15.04 18.20
C ALA A 317 1.48 16.10 18.40
N ALA A 318 1.86 17.39 18.58
CA ALA A 318 0.88 18.49 18.69
C ALA A 318 -0.01 18.61 17.47
N LEU A 319 0.56 18.44 16.27
CA LEU A 319 -0.20 18.49 15.02
C LEU A 319 -1.18 17.31 14.91
N TRP A 320 -0.75 16.09 15.28
CA TRP A 320 -1.64 14.92 15.33
C TRP A 320 -2.80 15.10 16.31
N MET A 321 -2.55 15.60 17.52
CA MET A 321 -3.63 15.92 18.48
C MET A 321 -4.66 16.87 17.87
N ARG A 322 -4.19 17.91 17.16
CA ARG A 322 -5.07 18.85 16.48
C ARG A 322 -5.94 18.19 15.41
N TYR A 323 -5.37 17.28 14.59
CA TYR A 323 -6.15 16.54 13.58
C TYR A 323 -7.17 15.59 14.20
N LEU A 324 -6.81 14.93 15.31
CA LEU A 324 -7.71 14.02 16.00
C LEU A 324 -8.90 14.75 16.63
N LEU A 325 -8.68 15.96 17.18
CA LEU A 325 -9.73 16.75 17.83
C LEU A 325 -10.58 17.53 16.82
N PHE A 326 -9.96 18.08 15.77
CA PHE A 326 -10.61 19.02 14.85
C PHE A 326 -10.43 18.64 13.38
N PRO A 327 -10.88 17.46 12.95
CA PRO A 327 -10.66 17.01 11.58
C PRO A 327 -11.31 17.93 10.52
N ALA A 328 -12.44 18.57 10.85
CA ALA A 328 -13.17 19.47 9.95
C ALA A 328 -12.50 20.85 9.77
N SER A 329 -11.62 21.29 10.68
CA SER A 329 -10.98 22.62 10.62
C SER A 329 -9.96 22.75 9.48
N PHE A 330 -9.64 21.66 8.79
CA PHE A 330 -8.65 21.56 7.71
C PHE A 330 -9.28 21.30 6.34
N ARG A 331 -10.50 21.77 6.11
CA ARG A 331 -11.04 21.77 4.75
C ARG A 331 -10.08 22.56 3.87
N ALA A 332 -9.35 21.88 2.99
CA ALA A 332 -8.68 22.54 1.89
C ALA A 332 -9.75 23.39 1.19
N ARG A 333 -9.54 24.70 1.08
CA ARG A 333 -10.33 25.49 0.15
C ARG A 333 -10.09 24.84 -1.22
N PRO A 334 -11.14 24.46 -1.97
CA PRO A 334 -10.92 24.08 -3.36
C PRO A 334 -10.19 25.28 -3.98
N ARG A 335 -8.98 25.05 -4.52
CA ARG A 335 -8.34 26.05 -5.35
C ARG A 335 -9.34 26.28 -6.49
N ALA A 336 -9.85 27.50 -6.56
CA ALA A 336 -10.52 27.98 -7.75
C ALA A 336 -9.62 27.63 -8.94
N THR A 337 -10.23 27.02 -9.93
CA THR A 337 -9.73 26.54 -11.22
C THR A 337 -8.66 27.40 -11.82
#